data_d744342b915223726b413948b200e81d
#
_entry.id   d744342b915223726b413948b200e81d
#
_cell.length_a   1.000
_cell.length_b   1.000
_cell.length_c   1.000
_cell.angle_alpha   90.00
_cell.angle_beta   90.00
_cell.angle_gamma   90.00
#
_symmetry.space_group_name_H-M   'P 1'
#
loop_
_entity.id
_entity.type
_entity.pdbx_description
1 polymer ?
#
loop_
_entity_poly.entity_id
_entity_poly.type
_entity_poly.pdbx_seq_one_letter_code
_entity_poly.pdbx_strand_id
1 'polypeptide(L)'
;MNVEQPQHANLYEQHEWKHPTQVAGVPWKNPVATASGTFQYAAVRWFYDVSQLGAVTTKGVSPVPWEGNPGVRTAEGPSSNINAVGLQNPGVDHYLEDDLPKL
;
A
#
# COMPACT_ATOMS: atom_id res chain seq x y z
N MET A 1 17.22 0.40 12.78
CA MET A 1 16.38 0.90 13.90
C MET A 1 15.39 -0.20 14.27
N ASN A 2 15.58 -0.81 15.44
CA ASN A 2 14.62 -1.79 15.94
C ASN A 2 13.36 -1.07 16.39
N VAL A 3 12.32 -1.14 15.60
CA VAL A 3 11.00 -0.67 15.99
C VAL A 3 10.30 -1.85 16.64
N GLU A 4 10.03 -1.78 17.94
CA GLU A 4 9.23 -2.79 18.61
C GLU A 4 7.85 -2.86 17.94
N GLN A 5 7.48 -4.04 17.47
CA GLN A 5 6.14 -4.25 16.96
C GLN A 5 5.14 -4.20 18.12
N PRO A 6 3.97 -3.61 17.91
CA PRO A 6 2.94 -3.61 18.96
C PRO A 6 2.52 -5.03 19.32
N GLN A 7 2.19 -5.24 20.61
CA GLN A 7 1.87 -6.58 21.15
C GLN A 7 0.77 -7.34 20.42
N HIS A 8 -0.12 -6.64 19.72
CA HIS A 8 -1.18 -7.30 18.92
C HIS A 8 -0.63 -7.98 17.66
N ALA A 9 0.59 -7.66 17.20
CA ALA A 9 1.19 -8.38 16.09
C ALA A 9 1.30 -9.88 16.38
N ASN A 10 1.50 -10.25 17.65
CA ASN A 10 1.61 -11.65 18.08
C ASN A 10 0.30 -12.45 17.91
N LEU A 11 -0.85 -11.80 17.90
CA LEU A 11 -2.12 -12.47 17.66
C LEU A 11 -2.26 -12.95 16.21
N TYR A 12 -1.60 -12.29 15.29
CA TYR A 12 -1.64 -12.61 13.87
C TYR A 12 -0.54 -13.58 13.44
N GLU A 13 0.58 -13.66 14.18
CA GLU A 13 1.68 -14.58 13.92
C GLU A 13 1.28 -16.06 14.03
N GLN A 14 0.21 -16.36 14.79
CA GLN A 14 -0.28 -17.73 14.99
C GLN A 14 -1.13 -18.25 13.83
N HIS A 15 -1.54 -17.40 12.91
CA HIS A 15 -2.31 -17.79 11.72
C HIS A 15 -1.43 -17.77 10.49
N GLU A 16 -0.85 -18.91 10.16
CA GLU A 16 -0.30 -19.09 8.82
C GLU A 16 -1.44 -19.11 7.80
N TRP A 17 -1.59 -18.03 7.06
CA TRP A 17 -2.52 -17.96 5.92
C TRP A 17 -1.99 -18.82 4.78
N LYS A 18 -2.24 -20.13 4.86
CA LYS A 18 -1.81 -21.11 3.87
C LYS A 18 -2.81 -21.20 2.72
N HIS A 19 -2.88 -20.19 1.90
CA HIS A 19 -3.61 -20.27 0.64
C HIS A 19 -2.70 -19.80 -0.50
N PRO A 20 -1.67 -20.62 -0.86
CA PRO A 20 -0.76 -20.25 -1.94
C PRO A 20 -1.55 -20.01 -3.22
N THR A 21 -1.23 -18.92 -3.87
CA THR A 21 -1.90 -18.43 -5.08
C THR A 21 -0.85 -18.13 -6.13
N GLN A 22 -1.21 -18.25 -7.40
CA GLN A 22 -0.35 -17.90 -8.51
C GLN A 22 -1.00 -16.78 -9.32
N VAL A 23 -0.25 -15.68 -9.54
CA VAL A 23 -0.70 -14.54 -10.33
C VAL A 23 0.29 -14.31 -11.45
N ALA A 24 -0.15 -14.43 -12.69
CA ALA A 24 0.68 -14.29 -13.89
C ALA A 24 1.99 -15.11 -13.83
N GLY A 25 1.93 -16.34 -13.30
CA GLY A 25 3.09 -17.21 -13.14
C GLY A 25 3.96 -16.92 -11.92
N VAL A 26 3.68 -15.89 -11.14
CA VAL A 26 4.41 -15.55 -9.92
C VAL A 26 3.71 -16.16 -8.70
N PRO A 27 4.41 -16.98 -7.90
CA PRO A 27 3.81 -17.55 -6.69
C PRO A 27 3.65 -16.51 -5.60
N TRP A 28 2.46 -16.45 -5.02
CA TRP A 28 2.13 -15.67 -3.84
C TRP A 28 1.81 -16.60 -2.69
N LYS A 29 2.22 -16.27 -1.49
CA LYS A 29 1.91 -17.09 -0.30
C LYS A 29 0.43 -17.10 0.09
N ASN A 30 -0.33 -16.06 -0.30
CA ASN A 30 -1.78 -15.96 -0.15
C ASN A 30 -2.36 -14.94 -1.15
N PRO A 31 -3.69 -14.91 -1.35
CA PRO A 31 -4.31 -14.03 -2.35
C PRO A 31 -4.55 -12.59 -1.87
N VAL A 32 -4.05 -12.20 -0.70
CA VAL A 32 -4.30 -10.87 -0.15
C VAL A 32 -3.23 -9.89 -0.62
N ALA A 33 -3.66 -8.80 -1.24
CA ALA A 33 -2.78 -7.74 -1.70
C ALA A 33 -3.36 -6.37 -1.38
N THR A 34 -2.51 -5.37 -1.26
CA THR A 34 -2.96 -3.99 -1.12
C THR A 34 -3.38 -3.41 -2.46
N ALA A 35 -4.30 -2.45 -2.42
CA ALA A 35 -4.69 -1.69 -3.61
C ALA A 35 -3.75 -0.52 -3.85
N SER A 36 -3.58 -0.15 -5.12
CA SER A 36 -2.75 0.99 -5.51
C SER A 36 -3.16 2.28 -4.79
N GLY A 37 -2.19 3.00 -4.27
CA GLY A 37 -2.39 4.29 -3.59
C GLY A 37 -2.95 4.19 -2.17
N THR A 38 -3.15 2.99 -1.62
CA THR A 38 -3.67 2.78 -0.26
C THR A 38 -2.62 2.32 0.74
N PHE A 39 -1.43 1.98 0.27
CA PHE A 39 -0.38 1.41 1.11
C PHE A 39 0.71 2.42 1.43
N GLN A 40 0.96 2.61 2.72
CA GLN A 40 2.11 3.33 3.25
C GLN A 40 2.71 2.52 4.39
N TYR A 41 3.87 1.93 4.16
CA TYR A 41 4.53 1.08 5.14
C TYR A 41 4.68 1.76 6.51
N ALA A 42 5.12 3.01 6.52
CA ALA A 42 5.32 3.77 7.75
C ALA A 42 4.05 3.88 8.62
N ALA A 43 2.87 3.87 8.00
CA ALA A 43 1.59 3.93 8.70
C ALA A 43 1.10 2.55 9.14
N VAL A 44 1.19 1.55 8.27
CA VAL A 44 0.56 0.24 8.53
C VAL A 44 1.40 -0.70 9.39
N ARG A 45 2.71 -0.52 9.45
CA ARG A 45 3.63 -1.37 10.24
C ARG A 45 3.26 -1.46 11.73
N TRP A 46 2.52 -0.48 12.22
CA TRP A 46 2.07 -0.44 13.61
C TRP A 46 0.85 -1.32 13.89
N PHE A 47 0.14 -1.75 12.84
CA PHE A 47 -1.12 -2.49 12.97
C PHE A 47 -0.96 -3.97 12.67
N TYR A 48 -0.07 -4.33 11.74
CA TYR A 48 0.15 -5.73 11.38
C TYR A 48 1.53 -5.90 10.71
N ASP A 49 1.98 -7.15 10.66
CA ASP A 49 3.19 -7.51 9.94
C ASP A 49 2.90 -7.59 8.43
N VAL A 50 3.46 -6.64 7.70
CA VAL A 50 3.29 -6.52 6.24
C VAL A 50 3.79 -7.77 5.51
N SER A 51 4.75 -8.50 6.07
CA SER A 51 5.26 -9.74 5.48
C SER A 51 4.21 -10.85 5.37
N GLN A 52 3.08 -10.73 6.06
CA GLN A 52 1.96 -11.67 5.96
C GLN A 52 1.16 -11.51 4.66
N LEU A 53 1.25 -10.38 3.99
CA LEU A 53 0.56 -10.13 2.72
C LEU A 53 1.16 -10.97 1.59
N GLY A 54 0.31 -11.39 0.66
CA GLY A 54 0.74 -12.06 -0.56
C GLY A 54 1.49 -11.14 -1.50
N ALA A 55 1.06 -9.89 -1.58
CA ALA A 55 1.72 -8.85 -2.37
C ALA A 55 1.40 -7.45 -1.85
N VAL A 56 2.22 -6.49 -2.23
CA VAL A 56 2.02 -5.08 -1.96
C VAL A 56 1.98 -4.33 -3.29
N THR A 57 0.89 -3.60 -3.53
CA THR A 57 0.78 -2.70 -4.67
C THR A 57 1.04 -1.28 -4.21
N THR A 58 2.03 -0.65 -4.79
CA THR A 58 2.43 0.72 -4.45
C THR A 58 1.65 1.75 -5.25
N LYS A 59 1.89 3.03 -4.98
CA LYS A 59 1.31 4.13 -5.75
C LYS A 59 1.78 4.08 -7.20
N GLY A 60 0.87 4.27 -8.15
CA GLY A 60 1.24 4.53 -9.54
C GLY A 60 2.00 5.84 -9.68
N VAL A 61 3.09 5.84 -10.43
CA VAL A 61 3.93 7.02 -10.64
C VAL A 61 4.09 7.32 -12.14
N SER A 62 4.13 8.60 -12.47
CA SER A 62 4.39 9.10 -13.81
C SER A 62 5.89 9.41 -14.01
N PRO A 63 6.38 9.51 -15.25
CA PRO A 63 7.78 9.85 -15.51
C PRO A 63 8.22 11.18 -14.88
N VAL A 64 7.31 12.14 -14.85
CA VAL A 64 7.53 13.46 -14.25
C VAL A 64 6.54 13.70 -13.09
N PRO A 65 6.84 14.60 -12.16
CA PRO A 65 5.88 14.97 -11.11
C PRO A 65 4.53 15.40 -11.70
N TRP A 66 3.45 14.97 -11.06
CA TRP A 66 2.10 15.28 -11.50
C TRP A 66 1.25 15.74 -10.32
N GLU A 67 0.67 16.93 -10.44
CA GLU A 67 -0.08 17.55 -9.35
C GLU A 67 -1.50 16.99 -9.16
N GLY A 68 -2.01 16.31 -10.16
CA GLY A 68 -3.40 15.84 -10.17
C GLY A 68 -4.37 16.95 -10.57
N ASN A 69 -5.65 16.73 -10.27
CA ASN A 69 -6.72 17.64 -10.66
C ASN A 69 -6.79 18.88 -9.76
N PRO A 70 -7.16 20.07 -10.31
CA PRO A 70 -7.37 21.26 -9.50
C PRO A 70 -8.66 21.18 -8.68
N GLY A 71 -8.73 22.02 -7.63
CA GLY A 71 -9.94 22.21 -6.83
C GLY A 71 -10.22 21.09 -5.84
N VAL A 72 -11.48 20.87 -5.52
CA VAL A 72 -11.96 19.85 -4.60
C VAL A 72 -11.85 18.47 -5.26
N ARG A 73 -11.12 17.55 -4.64
CA ARG A 73 -10.79 16.25 -5.23
C ARG A 73 -11.55 15.09 -4.61
N THR A 74 -12.17 15.30 -3.45
CA THR A 74 -12.93 14.28 -2.73
C THR A 74 -14.24 14.86 -2.24
N ALA A 75 -15.28 14.05 -2.21
CA ALA A 75 -16.57 14.39 -1.65
C ALA A 75 -17.21 13.16 -1.02
N GLU A 76 -17.90 13.35 0.10
CA GLU A 76 -18.63 12.29 0.78
C GLU A 76 -20.11 12.37 0.43
N GLY A 77 -20.71 11.22 0.14
CA GLY A 77 -22.14 11.02 0.04
C GLY A 77 -22.64 10.11 1.17
N PRO A 78 -23.95 9.84 1.25
CA PRO A 78 -24.46 8.85 2.21
C PRO A 78 -23.81 7.48 1.96
N SER A 79 -23.04 6.99 2.96
CA SER A 79 -22.30 5.72 2.88
C SER A 79 -21.42 5.57 1.63
N SER A 80 -20.90 6.68 1.11
CA SER A 80 -20.12 6.70 -0.12
C SER A 80 -19.05 7.78 -0.13
N ASN A 81 -18.06 7.60 -1.01
CA ASN A 81 -17.02 8.59 -1.26
C ASN A 81 -16.77 8.67 -2.77
N ILE A 82 -16.68 9.88 -3.28
CA ILE A 82 -16.31 10.15 -4.67
C ILE A 82 -14.99 10.90 -4.70
N ASN A 83 -14.07 10.50 -5.57
CA ASN A 83 -12.82 11.20 -5.73
C ASN A 83 -12.45 11.41 -7.19
N ALA A 84 -11.71 12.46 -7.44
CA ALA A 84 -11.10 12.79 -8.72
C ALA A 84 -9.71 13.39 -8.46
N VAL A 85 -8.85 12.64 -7.77
CA VAL A 85 -7.50 13.10 -7.40
C VAL A 85 -6.63 13.34 -8.63
N GLY A 86 -6.73 12.50 -9.66
CA GLY A 86 -6.04 12.71 -10.93
C GLY A 86 -4.58 12.26 -10.92
N LEU A 87 -4.27 11.13 -10.28
CA LEU A 87 -2.93 10.52 -10.24
C LEU A 87 -1.84 11.44 -9.66
N GLN A 88 -2.14 12.21 -8.64
CA GLN A 88 -1.12 13.01 -7.95
C GLN A 88 0.03 12.12 -7.49
N ASN A 89 1.25 12.44 -7.91
CA ASN A 89 2.45 11.70 -7.51
C ASN A 89 3.71 12.54 -7.71
N PRO A 90 4.83 12.21 -7.01
CA PRO A 90 6.06 12.98 -7.07
C PRO A 90 6.93 12.70 -8.31
N GLY A 91 6.53 11.78 -9.17
CA GLY A 91 7.34 11.32 -10.29
C GLY A 91 8.23 10.15 -9.94
N VAL A 92 8.68 9.42 -10.97
CA VAL A 92 9.43 8.16 -10.79
C VAL A 92 10.78 8.37 -10.12
N ASP A 93 11.49 9.46 -10.41
CA ASP A 93 12.80 9.70 -9.83
C ASP A 93 12.72 9.89 -8.32
N HIS A 94 11.80 10.74 -7.85
CA HIS A 94 11.55 10.91 -6.42
C HIS A 94 11.09 9.60 -5.76
N TYR A 95 10.22 8.87 -6.44
CA TYR A 95 9.74 7.59 -5.92
C TYR A 95 10.87 6.58 -5.69
N LEU A 96 11.80 6.46 -6.65
CA LEU A 96 12.93 5.54 -6.54
C LEU A 96 13.94 5.95 -5.47
N GLU A 97 14.15 7.25 -5.28
CA GLU A 97 15.14 7.78 -4.34
C GLU A 97 14.63 7.85 -2.91
N ASP A 98 13.37 8.27 -2.72
CA ASP A 98 12.83 8.57 -1.40
C ASP A 98 11.76 7.59 -0.91
N ASP A 99 10.81 7.20 -1.76
CA ASP A 99 9.65 6.43 -1.34
C ASP A 99 9.93 4.92 -1.29
N LEU A 100 10.49 4.38 -2.36
CA LEU A 100 10.75 2.94 -2.46
C LEU A 100 11.68 2.41 -1.37
N PRO A 101 12.78 3.10 -0.98
CA PRO A 101 13.64 2.62 0.10
C PRO A 101 12.96 2.56 1.48
N LYS A 102 11.84 3.25 1.65
CA LYS A 102 11.09 3.29 2.92
C LYS A 102 9.94 2.26 2.98
N LEU A 103 9.74 1.52 1.94
CA LEU A 103 8.71 0.47 1.88
C LEU A 103 9.13 -0.79 2.63
#